data_686baf24cb41b8238fb45e76e0a944db
#
_entry.id   686baf24cb41b8238fb45e76e0a944db
#
_cell.length_a   1.000
_cell.length_b   1.000
_cell.length_c   1.000
_cell.angle_alpha   90.00
_cell.angle_beta   90.00
_cell.angle_gamma   90.00
#
_symmetry.space_group_name_H-M   'P 1'
#
loop_
_entity.id
_entity.type
_entity.pdbx_description
1 polymer ?
#
loop_
_entity_poly.entity_id
_entity_poly.type
_entity_poly.pdbx_seq_one_letter_code
_entity_poly.pdbx_strand_id
1 'polypeptide(L)'
;NLEKVPGVCAFSDSINAWRRYGFRFDPENGVALAYDGSQHVLEICMYQEYKKKTKKHWEEILFEMVGAKWQGEGCILGYKPQSNVTYDIGFNYDVGKKWPNKSWPMEYWKELEKLIGNKYTISWQQGLKNIDEYFEWINSCHVFVTNDSLGLHIACALNKKILALFGPTLASEIYIPSGIKLLPQTQYNCIPCL
;
A
#
# COMPACT_ATOMS: atom_id res chain seq x y z
N ASN A 1 -16.38 -8.02 0.54
CA ASN A 1 -16.40 -6.70 -0.08
C ASN A 1 -15.83 -5.66 0.88
N LEU A 2 -14.87 -4.84 0.44
CA LEU A 2 -14.25 -3.74 1.22
C LEU A 2 -14.50 -2.36 0.58
N GLU A 3 -15.29 -2.30 -0.48
CA GLU A 3 -15.66 -1.04 -1.12
C GLU A 3 -16.92 -0.47 -0.49
N LYS A 4 -16.90 0.83 -0.18
CA LYS A 4 -18.01 1.58 0.43
C LYS A 4 -19.02 2.11 -0.59
N VAL A 5 -18.74 1.95 -1.88
CA VAL A 5 -19.60 2.44 -2.95
C VAL A 5 -20.92 1.67 -2.93
N PRO A 6 -22.08 2.34 -2.79
CA PRO A 6 -23.37 1.68 -2.62
C PRO A 6 -23.70 0.64 -3.71
N GLY A 7 -23.39 0.93 -4.97
CA GLY A 7 -23.59 -0.02 -6.08
C GLY A 7 -22.72 -1.28 -5.96
N VAL A 8 -21.49 -1.17 -5.47
CA VAL A 8 -20.60 -2.33 -5.22
C VAL A 8 -21.11 -3.14 -4.03
N CYS A 9 -21.61 -2.48 -2.99
CA CYS A 9 -22.24 -3.14 -1.85
C CYS A 9 -23.48 -3.92 -2.29
N ALA A 10 -24.38 -3.30 -3.06
CA ALA A 10 -25.58 -3.95 -3.58
C ALA A 10 -25.25 -5.15 -4.49
N PHE A 11 -24.22 -5.01 -5.35
CA PHE A 11 -23.73 -6.14 -6.15
C PHE A 11 -23.21 -7.27 -5.27
N SER A 12 -22.41 -6.95 -4.23
CA SER A 12 -21.93 -7.94 -3.27
C SER A 12 -23.06 -8.69 -2.56
N ASP A 13 -24.16 -7.98 -2.22
CA ASP A 13 -25.34 -8.57 -1.58
C ASP A 13 -26.11 -9.52 -2.51
N SER A 14 -26.06 -9.29 -3.83
CA SER A 14 -26.71 -10.14 -4.80
C SER A 14 -26.03 -11.50 -5.04
N ILE A 15 -24.76 -11.63 -4.60
CA ILE A 15 -24.01 -12.87 -4.76
C ILE A 15 -24.53 -13.90 -3.75
N ASN A 16 -24.89 -15.11 -4.22
CA ASN A 16 -25.25 -16.21 -3.35
C ASN A 16 -24.00 -16.77 -2.65
N ALA A 17 -23.77 -16.35 -1.39
CA ALA A 17 -22.63 -16.77 -0.60
C ALA A 17 -23.08 -17.22 0.81
N TRP A 18 -22.45 -18.28 1.31
CA TRP A 18 -22.72 -18.82 2.65
C TRP A 18 -22.28 -17.88 3.76
N ARG A 19 -21.15 -17.20 3.60
CA ARG A 19 -20.65 -16.15 4.50
C ARG A 19 -20.22 -14.93 3.74
N ARG A 20 -20.45 -13.75 4.32
CA ARG A 20 -20.05 -12.46 3.78
C ARG A 20 -19.33 -11.69 4.86
N TYR A 21 -18.26 -10.99 4.46
CA TYR A 21 -17.48 -10.10 5.30
C TYR A 21 -17.30 -8.75 4.61
N GLY A 22 -17.05 -7.71 5.40
CA GLY A 22 -16.88 -6.34 4.93
C GLY A 22 -18.20 -5.60 4.85
N PHE A 23 -18.54 -5.01 3.68
CA PHE A 23 -19.61 -4.04 3.59
C PHE A 23 -20.76 -4.52 2.71
N ARG A 24 -21.99 -4.18 3.14
CA ARG A 24 -23.28 -4.45 2.48
C ARG A 24 -23.99 -3.15 2.16
N PHE A 25 -25.01 -3.21 1.35
CA PHE A 25 -25.86 -2.07 1.00
C PHE A 25 -26.99 -1.88 2.01
N ASP A 26 -27.23 -0.63 2.39
CA ASP A 26 -28.44 -0.22 3.11
C ASP A 26 -29.40 0.41 2.11
N PRO A 27 -30.50 -0.26 1.71
CA PRO A 27 -31.44 0.28 0.76
C PRO A 27 -32.30 1.43 1.31
N GLU A 28 -32.43 1.54 2.63
CA GLU A 28 -33.24 2.60 3.26
C GLU A 28 -32.51 3.94 3.23
N ASN A 29 -31.21 3.95 3.51
CA ASN A 29 -30.42 5.16 3.61
C ASN A 29 -29.45 5.35 2.43
N GLY A 30 -29.31 4.37 1.52
CA GLY A 30 -28.44 4.45 0.37
C GLY A 30 -26.94 4.46 0.70
N VAL A 31 -26.53 3.89 1.83
CA VAL A 31 -25.16 3.90 2.34
C VAL A 31 -24.60 2.51 2.50
N ALA A 32 -23.31 2.42 2.80
CA ALA A 32 -22.67 1.16 3.18
C ALA A 32 -22.87 0.89 4.68
N LEU A 33 -23.26 -0.32 5.03
CA LEU A 33 -23.25 -0.88 6.38
C LEU A 33 -22.24 -2.04 6.45
N ALA A 34 -21.87 -2.46 7.65
CA ALA A 34 -21.03 -3.63 7.83
C ALA A 34 -21.86 -4.93 7.90
N TYR A 35 -21.32 -6.02 7.37
CA TYR A 35 -21.73 -7.36 7.78
C TYR A 35 -21.27 -7.65 9.21
N ASP A 36 -21.85 -8.66 9.85
CA ASP A 36 -21.47 -9.09 11.20
C ASP A 36 -19.96 -9.33 11.33
N GLY A 37 -19.36 -8.77 12.38
CA GLY A 37 -17.91 -8.85 12.61
C GLY A 37 -17.07 -7.86 11.82
N SER A 38 -17.66 -7.07 10.90
CA SER A 38 -16.92 -6.12 10.05
C SER A 38 -17.09 -4.65 10.45
N GLN A 39 -17.81 -4.37 11.54
CA GLN A 39 -18.13 -3.00 11.97
C GLN A 39 -16.86 -2.15 12.21
N HIS A 40 -15.86 -2.70 12.89
CA HIS A 40 -14.60 -2.01 13.16
C HIS A 40 -13.83 -1.63 11.89
N VAL A 41 -13.93 -2.46 10.83
CA VAL A 41 -13.30 -2.16 9.52
C VAL A 41 -14.00 -1.00 8.84
N LEU A 42 -15.34 -0.98 8.89
CA LEU A 42 -16.12 0.13 8.35
C LEU A 42 -15.78 1.44 9.07
N GLU A 43 -15.68 1.43 10.39
CA GLU A 43 -15.32 2.59 11.20
C GLU A 43 -13.93 3.13 10.85
N ILE A 44 -12.93 2.27 10.72
CA ILE A 44 -11.59 2.64 10.26
C ILE A 44 -11.64 3.26 8.85
N CYS A 45 -12.48 2.75 7.96
CA CYS A 45 -12.65 3.28 6.62
C CYS A 45 -13.42 4.62 6.56
N MET A 46 -14.33 4.87 7.50
CA MET A 46 -15.21 6.05 7.50
C MET A 46 -14.64 7.20 8.31
N TYR A 47 -13.94 6.94 9.40
CA TYR A 47 -13.56 7.95 10.38
C TYR A 47 -12.05 7.99 10.60
N GLN A 48 -11.45 9.14 10.31
CA GLN A 48 -10.00 9.34 10.47
C GLN A 48 -9.51 9.13 11.92
N GLU A 49 -10.34 9.42 12.90
CA GLU A 49 -9.98 9.24 14.31
C GLU A 49 -9.76 7.77 14.67
N TYR A 50 -10.57 6.84 14.14
CA TYR A 50 -10.38 5.41 14.33
C TYR A 50 -9.15 4.93 13.57
N LYS A 51 -8.98 5.43 12.34
CA LYS A 51 -7.82 5.16 11.51
C LYS A 51 -6.52 5.55 12.21
N LYS A 52 -6.43 6.77 12.76
CA LYS A 52 -5.24 7.27 13.46
C LYS A 52 -4.96 6.54 14.79
N LYS A 53 -5.97 5.99 15.45
CA LYS A 53 -5.83 5.24 16.70
C LYS A 53 -5.35 3.81 16.47
N THR A 54 -5.64 3.21 15.30
CA THR A 54 -5.20 1.85 15.03
C THR A 54 -3.69 1.80 14.80
N LYS A 55 -3.04 0.81 15.44
CA LYS A 55 -1.62 0.52 15.26
C LYS A 55 -1.40 -0.72 14.40
N LYS A 56 -2.49 -1.36 13.99
CA LYS A 56 -2.49 -2.57 13.17
C LYS A 56 -2.38 -2.19 11.71
N HIS A 57 -1.72 -3.02 10.94
CA HIS A 57 -1.73 -2.92 9.47
C HIS A 57 -2.94 -3.66 8.88
N TRP A 58 -3.22 -3.40 7.60
CA TRP A 58 -4.42 -3.90 6.95
C TRP A 58 -4.52 -5.41 6.96
N GLU A 59 -3.44 -6.14 6.77
CA GLU A 59 -3.42 -7.60 6.79
C GLU A 59 -3.96 -8.14 8.12
N GLU A 60 -3.49 -7.58 9.24
CA GLU A 60 -3.93 -7.97 10.58
C GLU A 60 -5.44 -7.68 10.79
N ILE A 61 -5.88 -6.48 10.38
CA ILE A 61 -7.29 -6.06 10.48
C ILE A 61 -8.20 -6.98 9.66
N LEU A 62 -7.80 -7.34 8.44
CA LEU A 62 -8.58 -8.20 7.57
C LEU A 62 -8.65 -9.64 8.06
N PHE A 63 -7.56 -10.18 8.63
CA PHE A 63 -7.58 -11.50 9.26
C PHE A 63 -8.52 -11.53 10.46
N GLU A 64 -8.48 -10.52 11.31
CA GLU A 64 -9.40 -10.40 12.44
C GLU A 64 -10.87 -10.31 12.01
N MET A 65 -11.15 -9.54 10.94
CA MET A 65 -12.49 -9.42 10.38
C MET A 65 -13.10 -10.78 10.01
N VAL A 66 -12.28 -11.68 9.49
CA VAL A 66 -12.75 -13.05 9.12
C VAL A 66 -12.63 -14.07 10.26
N GLY A 67 -12.28 -13.61 11.46
CA GLY A 67 -12.13 -14.47 12.65
C GLY A 67 -10.83 -15.27 12.68
N ALA A 68 -9.82 -14.86 11.90
CA ALA A 68 -8.51 -15.46 11.89
C ALA A 68 -7.47 -14.56 12.57
N LYS A 69 -6.28 -15.10 12.82
CA LYS A 69 -5.13 -14.35 13.34
C LYS A 69 -4.04 -14.33 12.29
N TRP A 70 -3.62 -13.14 11.89
CA TRP A 70 -2.47 -12.97 11.01
C TRP A 70 -1.17 -13.40 11.73
N GLN A 71 -0.31 -14.16 11.06
CA GLN A 71 0.92 -14.72 11.63
C GLN A 71 2.17 -14.29 10.83
N GLY A 72 2.08 -13.24 10.03
CA GLY A 72 3.17 -12.76 9.20
C GLY A 72 3.11 -13.29 7.76
N GLU A 73 1.93 -13.72 7.32
CA GLU A 73 1.73 -14.16 5.94
C GLU A 73 2.12 -13.04 4.99
N GLY A 74 2.99 -13.37 4.04
CA GLY A 74 3.45 -12.45 3.00
C GLY A 74 2.40 -12.26 1.91
N CYS A 75 2.57 -11.21 1.14
CA CYS A 75 1.77 -11.00 -0.06
C CYS A 75 2.04 -12.10 -1.10
N ILE A 76 1.00 -12.63 -1.71
CA ILE A 76 1.09 -13.60 -2.79
C ILE A 76 1.07 -12.85 -4.12
N LEU A 77 2.18 -12.93 -4.88
CA LEU A 77 2.26 -12.41 -6.23
C LEU A 77 2.06 -13.58 -7.21
N GLY A 78 1.05 -13.48 -8.08
CA GLY A 78 0.77 -14.49 -9.10
C GLY A 78 1.77 -14.51 -10.28
N TYR A 79 2.86 -13.78 -10.16
CA TYR A 79 3.93 -13.64 -11.15
C TYR A 79 5.28 -13.95 -10.49
N LYS A 80 6.13 -14.69 -11.19
CA LYS A 80 7.50 -15.02 -10.77
C LYS A 80 8.50 -14.35 -11.70
N PRO A 81 9.14 -13.24 -11.29
CA PRO A 81 10.12 -12.55 -12.12
C PRO A 81 11.30 -13.45 -12.49
N GLN A 82 11.85 -13.22 -13.67
CA GLN A 82 13.00 -13.94 -14.21
C GLN A 82 14.28 -13.10 -14.21
N SER A 83 14.17 -11.79 -13.98
CA SER A 83 15.31 -10.88 -13.92
C SER A 83 16.28 -11.22 -12.79
N ASN A 84 17.56 -11.02 -13.05
CA ASN A 84 18.58 -11.03 -12.01
C ASN A 84 18.72 -9.65 -11.39
N VAL A 85 19.29 -9.58 -10.18
CA VAL A 85 19.67 -8.31 -9.56
C VAL A 85 20.79 -7.67 -10.35
N THR A 86 20.55 -6.50 -10.90
CA THR A 86 21.46 -5.73 -11.77
C THR A 86 21.81 -4.38 -11.20
N TYR A 87 20.90 -3.82 -10.38
CA TYR A 87 21.05 -2.49 -9.78
C TYR A 87 21.11 -2.58 -8.26
N ASP A 88 21.98 -1.77 -7.68
CA ASP A 88 22.07 -1.69 -6.21
C ASP A 88 20.81 -1.01 -5.64
N ILE A 89 20.31 0.03 -6.32
CA ILE A 89 19.19 0.85 -5.83
C ILE A 89 18.20 1.12 -6.97
N GLY A 90 16.92 0.86 -6.70
CA GLY A 90 15.81 1.29 -7.56
C GLY A 90 15.09 2.50 -6.95
N PHE A 91 14.90 3.56 -7.73
CA PHE A 91 14.13 4.76 -7.36
C PHE A 91 12.74 4.71 -7.98
N ASN A 92 11.73 4.42 -7.18
CA ASN A 92 10.32 4.41 -7.57
C ASN A 92 9.66 5.73 -7.18
N TYR A 93 9.91 6.75 -7.98
CA TYR A 93 9.54 8.13 -7.71
C TYR A 93 8.11 8.49 -8.10
N ASP A 94 7.53 7.77 -9.05
CA ASP A 94 6.20 8.09 -9.58
C ASP A 94 5.09 7.47 -8.75
N VAL A 95 3.97 8.18 -8.64
CA VAL A 95 2.75 7.74 -7.99
C VAL A 95 1.58 7.89 -8.95
N GLY A 96 0.53 7.10 -8.76
CA GLY A 96 -0.66 7.20 -9.61
C GLY A 96 -1.30 8.58 -9.54
N LYS A 97 -1.92 9.02 -10.65
CA LYS A 97 -2.55 10.34 -10.81
C LYS A 97 -3.64 10.64 -9.77
N LYS A 98 -4.22 9.62 -9.15
CA LYS A 98 -5.28 9.78 -8.14
C LYS A 98 -4.79 10.45 -6.85
N TRP A 99 -3.52 10.22 -6.46
CA TRP A 99 -2.95 10.69 -5.20
C TRP A 99 -1.58 11.34 -5.40
N PRO A 100 -1.48 12.47 -6.13
CA PRO A 100 -0.20 13.11 -6.46
C PRO A 100 0.56 13.62 -5.22
N ASN A 101 -0.16 13.91 -4.13
CA ASN A 101 0.42 14.33 -2.84
C ASN A 101 1.22 13.24 -2.11
N LYS A 102 1.17 12.00 -2.57
CA LYS A 102 2.05 10.93 -2.08
C LYS A 102 3.45 10.99 -2.69
N SER A 103 3.64 11.78 -3.75
CA SER A 103 4.93 11.91 -4.42
C SER A 103 5.91 12.73 -3.60
N TRP A 104 7.09 12.18 -3.33
CA TRP A 104 8.19 12.97 -2.81
C TRP A 104 8.71 13.89 -3.93
N PRO A 105 9.03 15.18 -3.65
CA PRO A 105 9.46 16.13 -4.69
C PRO A 105 10.68 15.65 -5.48
N MET A 106 10.66 15.86 -6.78
CA MET A 106 11.72 15.38 -7.70
C MET A 106 13.09 15.96 -7.38
N GLU A 107 13.14 17.18 -6.86
CA GLU A 107 14.40 17.83 -6.44
C GLU A 107 15.11 17.02 -5.33
N TYR A 108 14.36 16.44 -4.38
CA TYR A 108 14.93 15.64 -3.31
C TYR A 108 15.40 14.26 -3.79
N TRP A 109 14.70 13.67 -4.77
CA TRP A 109 15.19 12.46 -5.44
C TRP A 109 16.55 12.69 -6.10
N LYS A 110 16.70 13.82 -6.81
CA LYS A 110 17.95 14.20 -7.46
C LYS A 110 19.06 14.53 -6.44
N GLU A 111 18.69 15.13 -5.32
CA GLU A 111 19.62 15.39 -4.24
C GLU A 111 20.12 14.08 -3.60
N LEU A 112 19.19 13.14 -3.35
CA LEU A 112 19.53 11.80 -2.86
C LEU A 112 20.49 11.08 -3.81
N GLU A 113 20.24 11.12 -5.13
CA GLU A 113 21.14 10.56 -6.13
C GLU A 113 22.55 11.16 -6.04
N LYS A 114 22.64 12.49 -5.91
CA LYS A 114 23.93 13.18 -5.74
C LYS A 114 24.67 12.76 -4.44
N LEU A 115 23.93 12.59 -3.34
CA LEU A 115 24.50 12.16 -2.07
C LEU A 115 25.03 10.72 -2.12
N ILE A 116 24.34 9.85 -2.85
CA ILE A 116 24.79 8.46 -3.10
C ILE A 116 26.04 8.45 -3.97
N GLY A 117 26.11 9.36 -4.94
CA GLY A 117 27.23 9.50 -5.88
C GLY A 117 27.41 8.23 -6.75
N ASN A 118 28.63 8.01 -7.22
CA ASN A 118 28.96 6.88 -8.08
C ASN A 118 29.29 5.58 -7.32
N LYS A 119 28.99 5.52 -6.02
CA LYS A 119 29.30 4.35 -5.20
C LYS A 119 28.39 3.16 -5.49
N TYR A 120 27.15 3.43 -5.93
CA TYR A 120 26.14 2.43 -6.21
C TYR A 120 25.49 2.66 -7.57
N THR A 121 25.10 1.58 -8.23
CA THR A 121 24.32 1.64 -9.46
C THR A 121 22.86 1.94 -9.14
N ILE A 122 22.34 3.05 -9.69
CA ILE A 122 20.95 3.50 -9.48
C ILE A 122 20.16 3.27 -10.76
N SER A 123 18.96 2.70 -10.62
CA SER A 123 17.97 2.63 -11.69
C SER A 123 16.73 3.43 -11.31
N TRP A 124 16.35 4.35 -12.16
CA TRP A 124 15.12 5.12 -12.03
C TRP A 124 13.96 4.37 -12.66
N GLN A 125 12.77 4.50 -12.08
CA GLN A 125 11.54 3.99 -12.67
C GLN A 125 11.39 4.52 -14.09
N GLN A 126 11.19 3.60 -15.02
CA GLN A 126 10.97 3.91 -16.44
C GLN A 126 9.47 3.96 -16.72
N GLY A 127 9.08 4.60 -17.82
CA GLY A 127 7.72 4.49 -18.36
C GLY A 127 7.48 3.06 -18.85
N LEU A 128 6.82 2.26 -18.01
CA LEU A 128 6.64 0.83 -18.22
C LEU A 128 5.45 0.56 -19.13
N LYS A 129 5.60 -0.33 -20.09
CA LYS A 129 4.55 -0.69 -21.06
C LYS A 129 3.46 -1.57 -20.44
N ASN A 130 3.85 -2.42 -19.49
CA ASN A 130 2.95 -3.35 -18.83
C ASN A 130 3.41 -3.64 -17.39
N ILE A 131 2.57 -4.35 -16.66
CA ILE A 131 2.83 -4.68 -15.25
C ILE A 131 3.97 -5.69 -15.07
N ASP A 132 4.19 -6.57 -16.05
CA ASP A 132 5.23 -7.59 -15.96
C ASP A 132 6.62 -6.94 -16.04
N GLU A 133 6.81 -5.95 -16.93
CA GLU A 133 8.04 -5.15 -16.97
C GLU A 133 8.31 -4.45 -15.63
N TYR A 134 7.26 -4.03 -14.94
CA TYR A 134 7.39 -3.41 -13.62
C TYR A 134 7.85 -4.42 -12.57
N PHE A 135 7.31 -5.63 -12.56
CA PHE A 135 7.77 -6.70 -11.69
C PHE A 135 9.23 -7.04 -11.94
N GLU A 136 9.63 -7.18 -13.21
CA GLU A 136 11.01 -7.46 -13.59
C GLU A 136 11.97 -6.35 -13.16
N TRP A 137 11.59 -5.09 -13.37
CA TRP A 137 12.41 -3.95 -12.94
C TRP A 137 12.57 -3.90 -11.42
N ILE A 138 11.49 -4.02 -10.65
CA ILE A 138 11.57 -4.04 -9.18
C ILE A 138 12.45 -5.21 -8.72
N ASN A 139 12.28 -6.38 -9.34
CA ASN A 139 13.08 -7.55 -9.01
C ASN A 139 14.57 -7.36 -9.31
N SER A 140 14.92 -6.60 -10.34
CA SER A 140 16.32 -6.32 -10.70
C SER A 140 17.07 -5.40 -9.74
N CYS A 141 16.37 -4.76 -8.77
CA CYS A 141 16.96 -3.87 -7.78
C CYS A 141 17.26 -4.62 -6.47
N HIS A 142 18.42 -4.36 -5.84
CA HIS A 142 18.77 -4.91 -4.53
C HIS A 142 18.04 -4.19 -3.39
N VAL A 143 18.10 -2.85 -3.37
CA VAL A 143 17.36 -1.98 -2.44
C VAL A 143 16.34 -1.18 -3.24
N PHE A 144 15.14 -1.02 -2.72
CA PHE A 144 14.07 -0.32 -3.38
C PHE A 144 13.60 0.87 -2.56
N VAL A 145 13.83 2.08 -3.08
CA VAL A 145 13.37 3.34 -2.48
C VAL A 145 12.09 3.75 -3.17
N THR A 146 11.02 3.94 -2.43
CA THR A 146 9.68 4.12 -3.02
C THR A 146 8.79 5.03 -2.21
N ASN A 147 7.92 5.76 -2.89
CA ASN A 147 6.73 6.35 -2.27
C ASN A 147 5.69 5.25 -1.94
N ASP A 148 4.67 5.59 -1.15
CA ASP A 148 3.50 4.75 -0.92
C ASP A 148 2.66 4.64 -2.21
N SER A 149 2.97 3.64 -3.02
CA SER A 149 2.41 3.39 -4.35
C SER A 149 2.32 1.89 -4.65
N LEU A 150 1.82 1.52 -5.83
CA LEU A 150 1.78 0.12 -6.28
C LEU A 150 3.14 -0.56 -6.17
N GLY A 151 4.23 0.17 -6.50
CA GLY A 151 5.59 -0.37 -6.42
C GLY A 151 6.00 -0.82 -5.03
N LEU A 152 5.52 -0.15 -3.97
CA LEU A 152 5.74 -0.57 -2.58
C LEU A 152 5.16 -1.97 -2.33
N HIS A 153 3.90 -2.20 -2.73
CA HIS A 153 3.22 -3.49 -2.51
C HIS A 153 3.87 -4.62 -3.32
N ILE A 154 4.28 -4.34 -4.56
CA ILE A 154 5.02 -5.30 -5.37
C ILE A 154 6.38 -5.63 -4.73
N ALA A 155 7.11 -4.62 -4.26
CA ALA A 155 8.39 -4.82 -3.59
C ALA A 155 8.25 -5.64 -2.30
N CYS A 156 7.16 -5.46 -1.53
CA CYS A 156 6.83 -6.30 -0.38
C CYS A 156 6.59 -7.76 -0.81
N ALA A 157 5.81 -7.98 -1.88
CA ALA A 157 5.53 -9.32 -2.40
C ALA A 157 6.78 -10.03 -2.94
N LEU A 158 7.75 -9.27 -3.45
CA LEU A 158 9.04 -9.76 -3.92
C LEU A 158 10.13 -9.85 -2.83
N ASN A 159 9.77 -9.59 -1.57
CA ASN A 159 10.69 -9.59 -0.41
C ASN A 159 11.94 -8.70 -0.63
N LYS A 160 11.79 -7.56 -1.29
CA LYS A 160 12.88 -6.60 -1.49
C LYS A 160 13.26 -5.90 -0.18
N LYS A 161 14.48 -5.41 -0.09
CA LYS A 161 14.88 -4.45 0.96
C LYS A 161 14.32 -3.09 0.60
N ILE A 162 13.44 -2.55 1.45
CA ILE A 162 12.60 -1.40 1.12
C ILE A 162 12.94 -0.20 2.00
N LEU A 163 13.09 0.98 1.39
CA LEU A 163 12.99 2.28 2.04
C LEU A 163 11.72 2.95 1.53
N ALA A 164 10.67 2.97 2.35
CA ALA A 164 9.37 3.51 1.96
C ALA A 164 9.16 4.91 2.54
N LEU A 165 8.86 5.87 1.66
CA LEU A 165 8.59 7.27 1.99
C LEU A 165 7.08 7.46 2.20
N PHE A 166 6.70 7.86 3.40
CA PHE A 166 5.32 8.16 3.75
C PHE A 166 5.15 9.65 4.01
N GLY A 167 4.06 10.21 3.53
CA GLY A 167 3.67 11.59 3.77
C GLY A 167 2.23 11.65 4.25
N PRO A 168 1.25 11.77 3.32
CA PRO A 168 -0.16 11.95 3.69
C PRO A 168 -0.82 10.69 4.26
N THR A 169 -0.30 9.51 3.96
CA THR A 169 -0.86 8.21 4.38
C THR A 169 -0.28 7.71 5.69
N LEU A 170 -1.07 6.94 6.42
CA LEU A 170 -0.68 6.37 7.70
C LEU A 170 0.26 5.17 7.48
N ALA A 171 1.53 5.33 7.86
CA ALA A 171 2.54 4.30 7.63
C ALA A 171 2.26 2.99 8.40
N SER A 172 1.53 3.02 9.52
CA SER A 172 1.15 1.81 10.28
C SER A 172 0.23 0.89 9.50
N GLU A 173 -0.52 1.40 8.52
CA GLU A 173 -1.45 0.58 7.73
C GLU A 173 -0.77 -0.43 6.81
N ILE A 174 0.49 -0.21 6.47
CA ILE A 174 1.22 -1.04 5.50
C ILE A 174 2.21 -1.93 6.24
N TYR A 175 2.09 -3.23 6.09
CA TYR A 175 3.12 -4.17 6.53
C TYR A 175 4.28 -4.19 5.53
N ILE A 176 5.50 -3.99 6.02
CA ILE A 176 6.73 -4.10 5.23
C ILE A 176 7.59 -5.21 5.85
N PRO A 177 7.71 -6.38 5.20
CA PRO A 177 8.42 -7.52 5.77
C PRO A 177 9.92 -7.30 5.91
N SER A 178 10.52 -6.50 5.03
CA SER A 178 11.95 -6.20 5.03
C SER A 178 12.22 -4.76 4.62
N GLY A 179 12.31 -3.83 5.59
CA GLY A 179 12.54 -2.43 5.24
C GLY A 179 12.30 -1.44 6.35
N ILE A 180 12.39 -0.17 5.98
CA ILE A 180 12.24 0.98 6.87
C ILE A 180 11.18 1.92 6.29
N LYS A 181 10.29 2.40 7.15
CA LYS A 181 9.32 3.44 6.85
C LYS A 181 9.89 4.79 7.26
N LEU A 182 10.04 5.69 6.31
CA LEU A 182 10.52 7.05 6.54
C LEU A 182 9.32 7.99 6.60
N LEU A 183 9.22 8.73 7.69
CA LEU A 183 8.16 9.68 7.97
C LEU A 183 8.71 11.10 7.94
N PRO A 184 7.91 12.10 7.55
CA PRO A 184 8.33 13.49 7.63
C PRO A 184 8.66 13.88 9.08
N GLN A 185 9.78 14.53 9.26
CA GLN A 185 10.12 15.19 10.53
C GLN A 185 9.42 16.54 10.55
N THR A 186 8.15 16.57 10.90
CA THR A 186 7.33 17.78 10.90
C THR A 186 6.49 17.89 12.17
N GLN A 187 6.22 19.11 12.57
CA GLN A 187 5.32 19.42 13.70
C GLN A 187 3.85 19.59 13.26
N TYR A 188 3.54 19.34 11.98
CA TYR A 188 2.17 19.46 11.50
C TYR A 188 1.27 18.35 12.06
N ASN A 189 0.28 18.74 12.87
CA ASN A 189 -0.69 17.80 13.45
C ASN A 189 -1.62 17.15 12.41
N CYS A 190 -1.61 17.65 11.17
CA CYS A 190 -2.44 17.12 10.09
C CYS A 190 -1.81 15.89 9.39
N ILE A 191 -0.57 15.53 9.67
CA ILE A 191 0.06 14.35 9.09
C ILE A 191 -0.07 13.16 10.05
N PRO A 192 -0.55 12.01 9.57
CA PRO A 192 -1.07 11.75 8.21
C PRO A 192 -2.39 12.46 7.92
N CYS A 193 -2.62 12.83 6.64
CA CYS A 193 -3.80 13.55 6.17
C CYS A 193 -4.95 12.63 5.73
N LEU A 194 -4.67 11.35 5.48
CA LEU A 194 -5.59 10.36 4.90
C LEU A 194 -5.74 9.16 5.82
#